data_ebb8bacd15bc9b5a0c785d13dc175142
#
_entry.id   ebb8bacd15bc9b5a0c785d13dc175142
#
_cell.length_a   1.000
_cell.length_b   1.000
_cell.length_c   1.000
_cell.angle_alpha   90.00
_cell.angle_beta   90.00
_cell.angle_gamma   90.00
#
_symmetry.space_group_name_H-M   'P 1'
#
loop_
_entity.id
_entity.type
_entity.pdbx_description
1 polymer ?
#
loop_
_entity_poly.entity_id
_entity_poly.type
_entity_poly.pdbx_seq_one_letter_code
_entity_poly.pdbx_strand_id
1 'polypeptide(L)'
;LKIILSSPKNDAYRNILAITFTNKAVHEMKSRIVGSLSEFAKDEPSAKAVDLMEDLSRDTGLSIIKIKTKSQNIIKHLIHNYAAFDISTIDKFTHKVIRAFAHDLNLPMTFEVTLDTENLLVEAVDAIIAQAGQDETLTKLLIDFTMEKTDDDKSWDVSREILETGRLVLNENNRNEISEFHDKSIQDFVEIKKKMSGLCIDLEKENADFALELLSLIDKNGIDLKSFSRGTFPNHLESIRDGKFNPRNKTFHEFKDIAINKTAKDRALIENIIPELLQTLEKIYKNFEKRDFYKAFLKNITPLSLLNTVSNELAKIQSEQNVLSISEFNAIIHREIQNQPAPFIYERLGERYRHFFIDEFQDTSEMQWQNLIPLIDNALSGQDDFGNKGTLM
;
A
#
# COMPACT_ATOMS: atom_id res chain seq x y z
N LEU A 1 4.74 -32.53 9.80
CA LEU A 1 4.88 -33.97 10.04
C LEU A 1 4.56 -34.33 11.49
N LYS A 2 5.16 -33.66 12.49
CA LYS A 2 4.93 -33.93 13.91
C LYS A 2 3.44 -33.94 14.27
N ILE A 3 2.67 -32.91 13.90
CA ILE A 3 1.23 -32.81 14.14
C ILE A 3 0.47 -33.99 13.52
N ILE A 4 0.77 -34.30 12.27
CA ILE A 4 0.08 -35.37 11.51
C ILE A 4 0.36 -36.74 12.13
N LEU A 5 1.60 -36.98 12.56
CA LEU A 5 2.02 -38.28 13.13
C LEU A 5 1.62 -38.42 14.59
N SER A 6 1.57 -37.37 15.39
CA SER A 6 1.17 -37.44 16.80
C SER A 6 -0.33 -37.67 16.99
N SER A 7 -1.15 -37.22 16.05
CA SER A 7 -2.60 -37.39 16.13
C SER A 7 -3.02 -38.87 16.13
N PRO A 8 -4.01 -39.29 16.93
CA PRO A 8 -4.57 -40.65 16.84
C PRO A 8 -5.30 -40.90 15.53
N LYS A 9 -5.78 -39.84 14.85
CA LYS A 9 -6.54 -39.90 13.58
C LYS A 9 -5.60 -39.89 12.37
N ASN A 10 -5.94 -40.58 11.29
CA ASN A 10 -5.16 -40.60 10.03
C ASN A 10 -5.45 -39.40 9.14
N ASP A 11 -6.44 -38.56 9.48
CA ASP A 11 -6.89 -37.40 8.73
C ASP A 11 -6.51 -36.07 9.36
N ALA A 12 -5.64 -36.08 10.36
CA ALA A 12 -5.19 -34.87 11.06
C ALA A 12 -4.61 -33.79 10.13
N TYR A 13 -4.14 -34.13 8.94
CA TYR A 13 -3.70 -33.15 7.94
C TYR A 13 -4.82 -32.21 7.49
N ARG A 14 -6.10 -32.58 7.66
CA ARG A 14 -7.26 -31.74 7.34
C ARG A 14 -7.38 -30.52 8.26
N ASN A 15 -6.82 -30.65 9.47
CA ASN A 15 -6.85 -29.58 10.47
C ASN A 15 -5.70 -28.59 10.34
N ILE A 16 -4.87 -28.76 9.30
CA ILE A 16 -3.74 -27.89 9.01
C ILE A 16 -4.10 -26.97 7.85
N LEU A 17 -3.88 -25.68 8.03
CA LEU A 17 -3.87 -24.68 6.97
C LEU A 17 -2.46 -24.14 6.85
N ALA A 18 -1.80 -24.39 5.72
CA ALA A 18 -0.52 -23.80 5.41
C ALA A 18 -0.66 -22.82 4.25
N ILE A 19 -0.30 -21.58 4.50
CA ILE A 19 -0.43 -20.46 3.56
C ILE A 19 0.97 -19.98 3.17
N THR A 20 1.17 -19.74 1.88
CA THR A 20 2.37 -19.13 1.33
C THR A 20 1.98 -18.17 0.21
N PHE A 21 2.94 -17.40 -0.31
CA PHE A 21 2.67 -16.42 -1.36
C PHE A 21 2.72 -17.01 -2.77
N THR A 22 3.55 -18.02 -3.04
CA THR A 22 3.78 -18.53 -4.38
C THR A 22 3.31 -19.98 -4.61
N ASN A 23 2.84 -20.27 -5.82
CA ASN A 23 2.51 -21.64 -6.22
C ASN A 23 3.71 -22.60 -6.17
N LYS A 24 4.92 -22.07 -6.38
CA LYS A 24 6.15 -22.85 -6.28
C LYS A 24 6.39 -23.33 -4.85
N ALA A 25 6.23 -22.45 -3.87
CA ALA A 25 6.36 -22.80 -2.45
C ALA A 25 5.27 -23.79 -2.02
N VAL A 26 4.02 -23.61 -2.48
CA VAL A 26 2.95 -24.59 -2.27
C VAL A 26 3.35 -25.99 -2.76
N HIS A 27 3.86 -26.08 -4.00
CA HIS A 27 4.29 -27.34 -4.57
C HIS A 27 5.44 -27.96 -3.78
N GLU A 28 6.42 -27.18 -3.38
CA GLU A 28 7.57 -27.61 -2.60
C GLU A 28 7.14 -28.15 -1.23
N MET A 29 6.30 -27.42 -0.49
CA MET A 29 5.76 -27.88 0.80
C MET A 29 5.01 -29.20 0.67
N LYS A 30 4.10 -29.30 -0.29
CA LYS A 30 3.35 -30.53 -0.54
C LYS A 30 4.27 -31.69 -0.87
N SER A 31 5.22 -31.47 -1.77
CA SER A 31 6.18 -32.49 -2.20
C SER A 31 7.06 -32.96 -1.05
N ARG A 32 7.53 -32.06 -0.19
CA ARG A 32 8.33 -32.40 0.99
C ARG A 32 7.54 -33.26 1.99
N ILE A 33 6.30 -32.87 2.31
CA ILE A 33 5.47 -33.62 3.29
C ILE A 33 5.10 -34.99 2.73
N VAL A 34 4.57 -35.05 1.50
CA VAL A 34 4.18 -36.31 0.88
C VAL A 34 5.39 -37.21 0.63
N GLY A 35 6.51 -36.64 0.18
CA GLY A 35 7.76 -37.35 -0.04
C GLY A 35 8.32 -37.95 1.26
N SER A 36 8.34 -37.19 2.36
CA SER A 36 8.77 -37.70 3.66
C SER A 36 7.88 -38.83 4.16
N LEU A 37 6.55 -38.70 4.08
CA LEU A 37 5.62 -39.75 4.46
C LEU A 37 5.79 -40.97 3.59
N SER A 38 6.03 -40.81 2.27
CA SER A 38 6.30 -41.92 1.34
C SER A 38 7.60 -42.65 1.67
N GLU A 39 8.65 -41.92 2.01
CA GLU A 39 9.91 -42.52 2.45
C GLU A 39 9.77 -43.30 3.76
N PHE A 40 9.06 -42.74 4.76
CA PHE A 40 8.79 -43.44 6.03
C PHE A 40 7.97 -44.73 5.85
N ALA A 41 7.13 -44.79 4.82
CA ALA A 41 6.28 -45.94 4.53
C ALA A 41 7.04 -47.10 3.87
N LYS A 42 8.25 -46.90 3.33
CA LYS A 42 9.06 -47.94 2.66
C LYS A 42 9.59 -49.00 3.65
N ASP A 43 9.93 -50.15 3.13
CA ASP A 43 10.62 -51.17 3.91
C ASP A 43 12.09 -50.78 4.17
N GLU A 44 12.71 -50.14 3.20
CA GLU A 44 14.06 -49.58 3.29
C GLU A 44 14.01 -48.09 3.02
N PRO A 45 13.81 -47.25 4.04
CA PRO A 45 13.85 -45.81 3.89
C PRO A 45 15.30 -45.31 3.61
N SER A 46 15.44 -44.16 2.95
CA SER A 46 16.74 -43.53 2.76
C SER A 46 17.36 -43.11 4.10
N ALA A 47 18.70 -42.99 4.16
CA ALA A 47 19.41 -42.57 5.38
C ALA A 47 18.83 -41.24 5.96
N LYS A 48 18.59 -40.24 5.10
CA LYS A 48 17.96 -38.97 5.52
C LYS A 48 16.55 -39.14 6.11
N ALA A 49 15.80 -40.11 5.59
CA ALA A 49 14.47 -40.42 6.11
C ALA A 49 14.55 -41.09 7.48
N VAL A 50 15.53 -41.97 7.68
CA VAL A 50 15.81 -42.61 8.98
C VAL A 50 16.17 -41.56 10.03
N ASP A 51 17.10 -40.65 9.73
CA ASP A 51 17.49 -39.56 10.63
C ASP A 51 16.26 -38.74 11.04
N LEU A 52 15.42 -38.35 10.07
CA LEU A 52 14.18 -37.61 10.33
C LEU A 52 13.14 -38.42 11.15
N MET A 53 13.05 -39.73 10.94
CA MET A 53 12.18 -40.59 11.75
C MET A 53 12.69 -40.69 13.18
N GLU A 54 14.01 -40.71 13.42
CA GLU A 54 14.60 -40.71 14.76
C GLU A 54 14.32 -39.39 15.49
N ASP A 55 14.46 -38.25 14.79
CA ASP A 55 14.11 -36.93 15.34
C ASP A 55 12.63 -36.87 15.71
N LEU A 56 11.76 -37.31 14.82
CA LEU A 56 10.31 -37.39 15.08
C LEU A 56 9.97 -38.38 16.21
N SER A 57 10.70 -39.49 16.32
CA SER A 57 10.54 -40.45 17.42
C SER A 57 10.87 -39.83 18.76
N ARG A 58 11.97 -39.06 18.83
CA ARG A 58 12.35 -38.32 20.05
C ARG A 58 11.29 -37.27 20.42
N ASP A 59 10.78 -36.53 19.44
CA ASP A 59 9.85 -35.44 19.63
C ASP A 59 8.43 -35.89 20.00
N THR A 60 7.99 -37.00 19.44
CA THR A 60 6.61 -37.50 19.58
C THR A 60 6.45 -38.65 20.54
N GLY A 61 7.55 -39.30 20.94
CA GLY A 61 7.52 -40.56 21.74
C GLY A 61 7.03 -41.78 20.95
N LEU A 62 6.85 -41.67 19.62
CA LEU A 62 6.42 -42.78 18.79
C LEU A 62 7.63 -43.64 18.37
N SER A 63 7.49 -44.98 18.42
CA SER A 63 8.52 -45.85 17.86
C SER A 63 8.59 -45.71 16.34
N ILE A 64 9.76 -45.97 15.76
CA ILE A 64 9.98 -45.96 14.29
C ILE A 64 8.96 -46.82 13.56
N ILE A 65 8.65 -48.01 14.11
CA ILE A 65 7.65 -48.93 13.57
C ILE A 65 6.26 -48.27 13.52
N LYS A 66 5.89 -47.56 14.58
CA LYS A 66 4.60 -46.83 14.60
C LYS A 66 4.61 -45.65 13.58
N ILE A 67 5.71 -44.94 13.42
CA ILE A 67 5.85 -43.88 12.43
C ILE A 67 5.64 -44.45 11.03
N LYS A 68 6.29 -45.58 10.70
CA LYS A 68 6.12 -46.31 9.43
C LYS A 68 4.66 -46.67 9.17
N THR A 69 4.04 -47.40 10.09
CA THR A 69 2.65 -47.85 9.94
C THR A 69 1.66 -46.65 9.80
N LYS A 70 1.85 -45.59 10.61
CA LYS A 70 1.04 -44.41 10.50
C LYS A 70 1.23 -43.72 9.14
N SER A 71 2.46 -43.59 8.66
CA SER A 71 2.75 -42.99 7.35
C SER A 71 2.07 -43.71 6.23
N GLN A 72 2.06 -45.06 6.24
CA GLN A 72 1.34 -45.88 5.27
C GLN A 72 -0.18 -45.61 5.28
N ASN A 73 -0.78 -45.49 6.47
CA ASN A 73 -2.21 -45.21 6.60
C ASN A 73 -2.57 -43.78 6.19
N ILE A 74 -1.75 -42.82 6.58
CA ILE A 74 -1.95 -41.42 6.26
C ILE A 74 -1.84 -41.19 4.75
N ILE A 75 -0.87 -41.79 4.06
CA ILE A 75 -0.72 -41.66 2.60
C ILE A 75 -1.94 -42.21 1.89
N LYS A 76 -2.41 -43.42 2.25
CA LYS A 76 -3.64 -44.00 1.67
C LYS A 76 -4.81 -43.04 1.83
N HIS A 77 -5.00 -42.50 3.04
CA HIS A 77 -6.09 -41.57 3.32
C HIS A 77 -5.94 -40.28 2.54
N LEU A 78 -4.72 -39.75 2.46
CA LEU A 78 -4.41 -38.46 1.79
C LEU A 78 -4.63 -38.58 0.27
N ILE A 79 -4.25 -39.67 -0.38
CA ILE A 79 -4.46 -39.86 -1.82
C ILE A 79 -5.95 -39.83 -2.16
N HIS A 80 -6.80 -40.47 -1.35
CA HIS A 80 -8.24 -40.46 -1.57
C HIS A 80 -8.92 -39.14 -1.21
N ASN A 81 -8.25 -38.27 -0.44
CA ASN A 81 -8.82 -37.04 0.07
C ASN A 81 -7.88 -35.84 -0.15
N TYR A 82 -7.15 -35.81 -1.27
CA TYR A 82 -6.10 -34.83 -1.53
C TYR A 82 -6.58 -33.36 -1.51
N ALA A 83 -7.85 -33.16 -1.91
CA ALA A 83 -8.48 -31.83 -1.86
C ALA A 83 -8.63 -31.26 -0.42
N ALA A 84 -8.55 -32.12 0.60
CA ALA A 84 -8.60 -31.71 2.00
C ALA A 84 -7.21 -31.38 2.60
N PHE A 85 -6.14 -31.55 1.84
CA PHE A 85 -4.78 -31.18 2.23
C PHE A 85 -4.52 -29.73 1.86
N ASP A 86 -4.88 -28.82 2.77
CA ASP A 86 -4.92 -27.40 2.54
C ASP A 86 -3.54 -26.72 2.74
N ILE A 87 -2.71 -26.86 1.73
CA ILE A 87 -1.52 -26.05 1.52
C ILE A 87 -1.78 -25.25 0.23
N SER A 88 -1.86 -23.94 0.33
CA SER A 88 -2.25 -23.08 -0.80
C SER A 88 -1.62 -21.70 -0.71
N THR A 89 -1.71 -20.91 -1.77
CA THR A 89 -1.46 -19.49 -1.66
C THR A 89 -2.60 -18.81 -0.89
N ILE A 90 -2.31 -17.62 -0.30
CA ILE A 90 -3.32 -16.85 0.44
C ILE A 90 -4.51 -16.52 -0.46
N ASP A 91 -4.28 -16.15 -1.70
CA ASP A 91 -5.33 -15.81 -2.67
C ASP A 91 -6.20 -17.02 -3.01
N LYS A 92 -5.60 -18.21 -3.19
CA LYS A 92 -6.37 -19.44 -3.42
C LYS A 92 -7.23 -19.84 -2.22
N PHE A 93 -6.71 -19.62 -1.02
CA PHE A 93 -7.47 -19.86 0.19
C PHE A 93 -8.66 -18.89 0.26
N THR A 94 -8.42 -17.59 0.09
CA THR A 94 -9.46 -16.54 0.05
C THR A 94 -10.51 -16.85 -1.01
N HIS A 95 -10.11 -17.21 -2.23
CA HIS A 95 -11.02 -17.61 -3.30
C HIS A 95 -11.87 -18.84 -2.94
N LYS A 96 -11.27 -19.84 -2.29
CA LYS A 96 -11.99 -21.03 -1.81
C LYS A 96 -13.06 -20.66 -0.77
N VAL A 97 -12.73 -19.72 0.13
CA VAL A 97 -13.66 -19.21 1.14
C VAL A 97 -14.83 -18.50 0.45
N ILE A 98 -14.55 -17.54 -0.43
CA ILE A 98 -15.61 -16.79 -1.15
C ILE A 98 -16.52 -17.71 -1.92
N ARG A 99 -15.98 -18.68 -2.66
CA ARG A 99 -16.81 -19.66 -3.40
C ARG A 99 -17.69 -20.51 -2.50
N ALA A 100 -17.17 -20.91 -1.34
CA ALA A 100 -17.94 -21.70 -0.39
C ALA A 100 -19.12 -20.91 0.23
N PHE A 101 -19.02 -19.60 0.29
CA PHE A 101 -19.99 -18.70 0.93
C PHE A 101 -20.59 -17.67 -0.05
N ALA A 102 -20.46 -17.88 -1.36
CA ALA A 102 -20.92 -16.91 -2.37
C ALA A 102 -22.39 -16.50 -2.20
N HIS A 103 -23.26 -17.48 -1.90
CA HIS A 103 -24.68 -17.22 -1.65
C HIS A 103 -24.90 -16.32 -0.43
N ASP A 104 -24.20 -16.58 0.66
CA ASP A 104 -24.35 -15.85 1.92
C ASP A 104 -23.75 -14.43 1.81
N LEU A 105 -22.80 -14.24 0.88
CA LEU A 105 -22.19 -12.96 0.56
C LEU A 105 -22.95 -12.16 -0.53
N ASN A 106 -24.11 -12.64 -0.96
CA ASN A 106 -24.92 -12.07 -2.04
C ASN A 106 -24.14 -11.90 -3.36
N LEU A 107 -23.21 -12.80 -3.65
CA LEU A 107 -22.45 -12.84 -4.89
C LEU A 107 -23.17 -13.68 -5.95
N PRO A 108 -23.02 -13.35 -7.23
CA PRO A 108 -23.50 -14.22 -8.32
C PRO A 108 -22.88 -15.62 -8.18
N MET A 109 -23.67 -16.65 -8.42
CA MET A 109 -23.18 -18.05 -8.34
C MET A 109 -22.10 -18.35 -9.40
N THR A 110 -22.07 -17.57 -10.46
CA THR A 110 -21.15 -17.71 -11.62
C THR A 110 -20.32 -16.45 -11.81
N PHE A 111 -19.49 -16.11 -10.85
CA PHE A 111 -18.49 -15.07 -11.06
C PHE A 111 -17.15 -15.67 -11.50
N GLU A 112 -16.45 -14.97 -12.36
CA GLU A 112 -15.07 -15.27 -12.72
C GLU A 112 -14.09 -14.45 -11.88
N VAL A 113 -12.95 -15.06 -11.59
CA VAL A 113 -11.86 -14.39 -10.86
C VAL A 113 -10.85 -13.91 -11.86
N THR A 114 -10.59 -12.62 -11.87
CA THR A 114 -9.51 -12.08 -12.68
C THR A 114 -8.29 -11.72 -11.85
N LEU A 115 -7.11 -12.04 -12.40
CA LEU A 115 -5.81 -11.54 -11.98
C LEU A 115 -5.42 -10.27 -12.76
N ASP A 116 -6.12 -10.01 -13.85
CA ASP A 116 -5.83 -8.93 -14.79
C ASP A 116 -6.63 -7.67 -14.44
N THR A 117 -6.35 -7.13 -13.28
CA THR A 117 -6.99 -5.91 -12.78
C THR A 117 -6.52 -4.67 -13.52
N GLU A 118 -5.31 -4.69 -14.10
CA GLU A 118 -4.77 -3.57 -14.88
C GLU A 118 -5.57 -3.33 -16.16
N ASN A 119 -5.95 -4.38 -16.89
CA ASN A 119 -6.78 -4.21 -18.09
C ASN A 119 -8.18 -3.68 -17.74
N LEU A 120 -8.78 -4.13 -16.65
CA LEU A 120 -10.05 -3.57 -16.18
C LEU A 120 -9.92 -2.09 -15.82
N LEU A 121 -8.81 -1.69 -15.22
CA LEU A 121 -8.56 -0.29 -14.90
C LEU A 121 -8.36 0.56 -16.17
N VAL A 122 -7.65 0.05 -17.18
CA VAL A 122 -7.51 0.71 -18.49
C VAL A 122 -8.88 0.89 -19.12
N GLU A 123 -9.72 -0.15 -19.14
CA GLU A 123 -11.09 -0.08 -19.65
C GLU A 123 -11.94 0.96 -18.92
N ALA A 124 -11.81 1.05 -17.59
CA ALA A 124 -12.51 2.06 -16.79
C ALA A 124 -12.04 3.49 -17.11
N VAL A 125 -10.73 3.70 -17.27
CA VAL A 125 -10.17 5.01 -17.65
C VAL A 125 -10.63 5.40 -19.05
N ASP A 126 -10.60 4.49 -20.00
CA ASP A 126 -11.06 4.73 -21.37
C ASP A 126 -12.56 5.05 -21.40
N ALA A 127 -13.37 4.34 -20.61
CA ALA A 127 -14.81 4.63 -20.49
C ALA A 127 -15.07 6.01 -19.90
N ILE A 128 -14.28 6.46 -18.91
CA ILE A 128 -14.38 7.80 -18.35
C ILE A 128 -14.03 8.87 -19.39
N ILE A 129 -12.94 8.68 -20.11
CA ILE A 129 -12.53 9.62 -21.17
C ILE A 129 -13.59 9.67 -22.29
N ALA A 130 -14.21 8.55 -22.65
CA ALA A 130 -15.28 8.50 -23.63
C ALA A 130 -16.56 9.22 -23.20
N GLN A 131 -16.75 9.50 -21.90
CA GLN A 131 -17.87 10.32 -21.38
C GLN A 131 -17.63 11.83 -21.58
N ALA A 132 -16.44 12.24 -22.03
CA ALA A 132 -16.16 13.62 -22.39
C ALA A 132 -17.15 14.09 -23.49
N GLY A 133 -17.74 15.25 -23.26
CA GLY A 133 -18.81 15.80 -24.13
C GLY A 133 -20.24 15.43 -23.68
N GLN A 134 -20.42 14.47 -22.75
CA GLN A 134 -21.72 14.10 -22.19
C GLN A 134 -21.91 14.68 -20.77
N ASP A 135 -20.90 14.55 -19.92
CA ASP A 135 -20.83 15.17 -18.60
C ASP A 135 -20.06 16.49 -18.68
N GLU A 136 -20.73 17.61 -18.36
CA GLU A 136 -20.17 18.97 -18.48
C GLU A 136 -19.01 19.17 -17.48
N THR A 137 -19.15 18.68 -16.25
CA THR A 137 -18.15 18.85 -15.18
C THR A 137 -16.89 18.04 -15.49
N LEU A 138 -17.07 16.79 -15.88
CA LEU A 138 -15.96 15.91 -16.28
C LEU A 138 -15.27 16.44 -17.54
N THR A 139 -16.05 16.87 -18.54
CA THR A 139 -15.49 17.42 -19.80
C THR A 139 -14.63 18.63 -19.53
N LYS A 140 -15.12 19.56 -18.73
CA LYS A 140 -14.35 20.77 -18.34
C LYS A 140 -13.07 20.39 -17.62
N LEU A 141 -13.16 19.48 -16.64
CA LEU A 141 -11.98 19.02 -15.89
C LEU A 141 -10.91 18.39 -16.79
N LEU A 142 -11.31 17.52 -17.74
CA LEU A 142 -10.38 16.87 -18.68
C LEU A 142 -9.75 17.88 -19.63
N ILE A 143 -10.50 18.87 -20.12
CA ILE A 143 -9.98 19.93 -20.99
C ILE A 143 -8.97 20.78 -20.22
N ASP A 144 -9.35 21.27 -19.01
CA ASP A 144 -8.47 22.07 -18.16
C ASP A 144 -7.17 21.32 -17.85
N PHE A 145 -7.26 20.01 -17.56
CA PHE A 145 -6.09 19.18 -17.27
C PHE A 145 -5.19 18.99 -18.50
N THR A 146 -5.78 18.78 -19.68
CA THR A 146 -5.03 18.69 -20.95
C THR A 146 -4.29 20.00 -21.25
N MET A 147 -4.94 21.14 -21.04
CA MET A 147 -4.32 22.46 -21.23
C MET A 147 -3.15 22.68 -20.27
N GLU A 148 -3.32 22.38 -18.97
CA GLU A 148 -2.25 22.47 -17.99
C GLU A 148 -1.01 21.63 -18.36
N LYS A 149 -1.23 20.42 -18.87
CA LYS A 149 -0.13 19.54 -19.32
C LYS A 149 0.58 20.11 -20.54
N THR A 150 -0.16 20.66 -21.48
CA THR A 150 0.40 21.25 -22.70
C THR A 150 1.23 22.50 -22.40
N ASP A 151 0.79 23.32 -21.44
CA ASP A 151 1.52 24.49 -20.97
C ASP A 151 2.85 24.12 -20.29
N ASP A 152 2.94 22.90 -19.71
CA ASP A 152 4.15 22.32 -19.11
C ASP A 152 5.05 21.58 -20.15
N ASP A 153 4.82 21.71 -21.44
CA ASP A 153 5.51 20.99 -22.52
C ASP A 153 5.38 19.45 -22.43
N LYS A 154 4.30 18.96 -21.82
CA LYS A 154 4.01 17.52 -21.71
C LYS A 154 3.01 17.07 -22.77
N SER A 155 2.87 15.73 -22.89
CA SER A 155 1.85 15.14 -23.77
C SER A 155 0.44 15.63 -23.38
N TRP A 156 -0.39 15.93 -24.37
CA TRP A 156 -1.82 16.25 -24.19
C TRP A 156 -2.65 15.06 -23.67
N ASP A 157 -2.15 13.83 -23.82
CA ASP A 157 -2.81 12.63 -23.34
C ASP A 157 -2.80 12.57 -21.82
N VAL A 158 -3.98 12.62 -21.21
CA VAL A 158 -4.19 12.57 -19.75
C VAL A 158 -4.49 11.17 -19.24
N SER A 159 -4.72 10.20 -20.12
CA SER A 159 -5.08 8.82 -19.74
C SER A 159 -4.02 8.17 -18.85
N ARG A 160 -2.75 8.46 -19.12
CA ARG A 160 -1.62 7.92 -18.35
C ARG A 160 -1.65 8.36 -16.89
N GLU A 161 -1.83 9.65 -16.63
CA GLU A 161 -1.86 10.17 -15.25
C GLU A 161 -3.11 9.70 -14.49
N ILE A 162 -4.24 9.59 -15.17
CA ILE A 162 -5.47 9.03 -14.58
C ILE A 162 -5.25 7.56 -14.25
N LEU A 163 -4.60 6.79 -15.13
CA LEU A 163 -4.28 5.38 -14.92
C LEU A 163 -3.29 5.21 -13.75
N GLU A 164 -2.19 5.98 -13.74
CA GLU A 164 -1.20 5.93 -12.66
C GLU A 164 -1.84 6.23 -11.28
N THR A 165 -2.75 7.21 -11.22
CA THR A 165 -3.49 7.52 -10.00
C THR A 165 -4.55 6.47 -9.70
N GLY A 166 -5.24 5.97 -10.71
CA GLY A 166 -6.25 4.91 -10.62
C GLY A 166 -5.70 3.60 -10.03
N ARG A 167 -4.41 3.32 -10.22
CA ARG A 167 -3.75 2.16 -9.58
C ARG A 167 -3.83 2.18 -8.05
N LEU A 168 -4.00 3.35 -7.44
CA LEU A 168 -4.23 3.45 -6.00
C LEU A 168 -5.50 2.69 -5.58
N VAL A 169 -6.53 2.63 -6.43
CA VAL A 169 -7.78 1.90 -6.19
C VAL A 169 -7.55 0.38 -6.16
N LEU A 170 -6.57 -0.12 -6.91
CA LEU A 170 -6.25 -1.55 -6.95
C LEU A 170 -5.44 -2.02 -5.73
N ASN A 171 -4.82 -1.10 -5.00
CA ASN A 171 -3.98 -1.43 -3.86
C ASN A 171 -4.83 -1.52 -2.58
N GLU A 172 -4.92 -2.71 -2.00
CA GLU A 172 -5.66 -2.97 -0.77
C GLU A 172 -5.22 -2.08 0.41
N ASN A 173 -3.94 -1.75 0.49
CA ASN A 173 -3.39 -0.94 1.58
C ASN A 173 -3.83 0.53 1.53
N ASN A 174 -4.30 1.02 0.38
CA ASN A 174 -4.78 2.40 0.23
C ASN A 174 -6.30 2.54 0.44
N ARG A 175 -6.97 1.45 0.77
CA ARG A 175 -8.45 1.41 0.78
C ARG A 175 -9.05 2.34 1.81
N ASN A 176 -8.46 2.44 2.99
CA ASN A 176 -8.91 3.34 4.05
C ASN A 176 -8.79 4.80 3.61
N GLU A 177 -7.65 5.17 3.05
CA GLU A 177 -7.39 6.52 2.54
C GLU A 177 -8.31 6.86 1.37
N ILE A 178 -8.55 5.91 0.45
CA ILE A 178 -9.47 6.10 -0.68
C ILE A 178 -10.92 6.25 -0.19
N SER A 179 -11.31 5.54 0.86
CA SER A 179 -12.67 5.67 1.42
C SER A 179 -12.98 7.08 1.93
N GLU A 180 -11.97 7.84 2.36
CA GLU A 180 -12.12 9.24 2.76
C GLU A 180 -12.49 10.18 1.58
N PHE A 181 -12.22 9.74 0.35
CA PHE A 181 -12.60 10.46 -0.87
C PHE A 181 -14.03 10.13 -1.35
N HIS A 182 -14.68 9.12 -0.77
CA HIS A 182 -15.97 8.61 -1.27
C HIS A 182 -17.06 9.68 -1.33
N ASP A 183 -17.09 10.59 -0.37
CA ASP A 183 -18.05 11.69 -0.29
C ASP A 183 -17.56 12.97 -0.99
N LYS A 184 -16.42 12.95 -1.65
CA LYS A 184 -15.84 14.11 -2.33
C LYS A 184 -16.21 14.13 -3.80
N SER A 185 -16.77 15.25 -4.23
CA SER A 185 -17.08 15.50 -5.63
C SER A 185 -15.87 16.10 -6.38
N ILE A 186 -15.87 16.04 -7.69
CA ILE A 186 -14.90 16.75 -8.53
C ILE A 186 -14.86 18.25 -8.16
N GLN A 187 -16.01 18.85 -7.86
CA GLN A 187 -16.12 20.25 -7.50
C GLN A 187 -15.36 20.60 -6.21
N ASP A 188 -15.36 19.72 -5.20
CA ASP A 188 -14.61 19.91 -3.96
C ASP A 188 -13.10 20.02 -4.25
N PHE A 189 -12.60 19.17 -5.15
CA PHE A 189 -11.20 19.21 -5.56
C PHE A 189 -10.85 20.46 -6.37
N VAL A 190 -11.76 20.97 -7.21
CA VAL A 190 -11.59 22.24 -7.94
C VAL A 190 -11.47 23.40 -6.95
N GLU A 191 -12.30 23.42 -5.91
CA GLU A 191 -12.24 24.43 -4.86
C GLU A 191 -10.94 24.36 -4.05
N ILE A 192 -10.51 23.15 -3.66
CA ILE A 192 -9.23 22.94 -2.97
C ILE A 192 -8.06 23.40 -3.85
N LYS A 193 -8.08 23.05 -5.14
CA LYS A 193 -7.07 23.48 -6.12
C LYS A 193 -6.97 24.99 -6.18
N LYS A 194 -8.11 25.68 -6.29
CA LYS A 194 -8.17 27.14 -6.32
C LYS A 194 -7.63 27.75 -5.03
N LYS A 195 -8.03 27.22 -3.87
CA LYS A 195 -7.56 27.70 -2.56
C LYS A 195 -6.04 27.50 -2.39
N MET A 196 -5.51 26.35 -2.73
CA MET A 196 -4.08 26.07 -2.64
C MET A 196 -3.25 26.91 -3.61
N SER A 197 -3.74 27.11 -4.83
CA SER A 197 -3.10 28.00 -5.80
C SER A 197 -3.06 29.45 -5.28
N GLY A 198 -4.14 29.93 -4.66
CA GLY A 198 -4.17 31.22 -3.99
C GLY A 198 -3.12 31.32 -2.88
N LEU A 199 -3.02 30.31 -2.01
CA LEU A 199 -2.00 30.27 -0.95
C LEU A 199 -0.56 30.33 -1.50
N CYS A 200 -0.29 29.67 -2.64
CA CYS A 200 1.02 29.76 -3.30
C CYS A 200 1.33 31.20 -3.74
N ILE A 201 0.36 31.91 -4.32
CA ILE A 201 0.50 33.27 -4.77
C ILE A 201 0.72 34.21 -3.56
N ASP A 202 -0.06 34.01 -2.49
CA ASP A 202 0.07 34.81 -1.27
C ASP A 202 1.46 34.66 -0.62
N LEU A 203 1.98 33.43 -0.55
CA LEU A 203 3.32 33.13 -0.03
C LEU A 203 4.43 33.73 -0.90
N GLU A 204 4.28 33.75 -2.23
CA GLU A 204 5.23 34.38 -3.14
C GLU A 204 5.22 35.91 -2.97
N LYS A 205 4.04 36.51 -2.79
CA LYS A 205 3.89 37.93 -2.52
C LYS A 205 4.50 38.30 -1.17
N GLU A 206 4.19 37.56 -0.11
CA GLU A 206 4.76 37.79 1.22
C GLU A 206 6.30 37.74 1.19
N ASN A 207 6.87 36.77 0.45
CA ASN A 207 8.32 36.69 0.27
C ASN A 207 8.91 37.90 -0.48
N ALA A 208 8.20 38.38 -1.49
CA ALA A 208 8.62 39.59 -2.19
C ALA A 208 8.60 40.81 -1.26
N ASP A 209 7.57 40.94 -0.42
CA ASP A 209 7.44 42.01 0.58
C ASP A 209 8.58 41.92 1.63
N PHE A 210 8.88 40.74 2.16
CA PHE A 210 10.03 40.55 3.05
C PHE A 210 11.37 40.90 2.39
N ALA A 211 11.57 40.53 1.12
CA ALA A 211 12.79 40.87 0.39
C ALA A 211 12.93 42.39 0.21
N LEU A 212 11.83 43.10 -0.07
CA LEU A 212 11.81 44.57 -0.13
C LEU A 212 12.11 45.21 1.23
N GLU A 213 11.56 44.67 2.31
CA GLU A 213 11.82 45.12 3.68
C GLU A 213 13.31 44.98 4.01
N LEU A 214 13.95 43.86 3.68
CA LEU A 214 15.38 43.66 3.89
C LEU A 214 16.24 44.59 3.06
N LEU A 215 15.91 44.83 1.78
CA LEU A 215 16.60 45.77 0.93
C LEU A 215 16.46 47.20 1.47
N SER A 216 15.28 47.60 1.95
CA SER A 216 15.03 48.87 2.62
C SER A 216 15.81 49.03 3.93
N LEU A 217 15.95 47.96 4.71
CA LEU A 217 16.74 47.93 5.95
C LEU A 217 18.21 48.19 5.65
N ILE A 218 18.77 47.61 4.60
CA ILE A 218 20.14 47.81 4.15
C ILE A 218 20.34 49.29 3.74
N ASP A 219 19.42 49.84 2.95
CA ASP A 219 19.48 51.23 2.46
C ASP A 219 19.35 52.24 3.61
N LYS A 220 18.37 52.06 4.53
CA LYS A 220 18.16 52.93 5.71
C LYS A 220 19.36 52.98 6.63
N ASN A 221 20.15 51.92 6.72
CA ASN A 221 21.39 51.88 7.50
C ASN A 221 22.59 52.50 6.72
N GLY A 222 22.39 53.02 5.52
CA GLY A 222 23.43 53.63 4.70
C GLY A 222 24.49 52.65 4.22
N ILE A 223 24.12 51.37 4.06
CA ILE A 223 25.05 50.31 3.67
C ILE A 223 25.08 50.20 2.15
N ASP A 224 26.29 50.25 1.57
CA ASP A 224 26.49 50.04 0.13
C ASP A 224 26.29 48.54 -0.20
N LEU A 225 25.42 48.23 -1.17
CA LEU A 225 25.19 46.87 -1.65
C LEU A 225 26.48 46.17 -2.13
N LYS A 226 27.48 46.95 -2.57
CA LYS A 226 28.82 46.45 -2.92
C LYS A 226 29.67 45.99 -1.74
N SER A 227 29.26 46.35 -0.50
CA SER A 227 29.94 45.91 0.72
C SER A 227 29.72 44.41 0.99
N PHE A 228 28.66 43.83 0.44
CA PHE A 228 28.45 42.39 0.48
C PHE A 228 29.36 41.67 -0.53
N SER A 229 29.92 40.52 -0.13
CA SER A 229 30.86 39.77 -0.97
C SER A 229 30.24 39.43 -2.32
N ARG A 230 30.85 39.95 -3.39
CA ARG A 230 30.39 39.81 -4.79
C ARG A 230 28.93 40.21 -5.03
N GLY A 231 28.30 40.98 -4.14
CA GLY A 231 26.89 41.36 -4.23
C GLY A 231 25.92 40.17 -4.10
N THR A 232 26.38 39.00 -3.64
CA THR A 232 25.58 37.76 -3.67
C THR A 232 24.32 37.86 -2.83
N PHE A 233 24.38 38.45 -1.65
CA PHE A 233 23.21 38.56 -0.78
C PHE A 233 22.16 39.57 -1.30
N PRO A 234 22.50 40.83 -1.65
CA PRO A 234 21.54 41.72 -2.27
C PRO A 234 20.91 41.16 -3.55
N ASN A 235 21.73 40.61 -4.46
CA ASN A 235 21.23 39.98 -5.70
C ASN A 235 20.26 38.85 -5.43
N HIS A 236 20.45 38.08 -4.32
CA HIS A 236 19.54 37.05 -3.90
C HIS A 236 18.20 37.64 -3.44
N LEU A 237 18.22 38.71 -2.65
CA LEU A 237 17.00 39.40 -2.24
C LEU A 237 16.26 40.00 -3.45
N GLU A 238 16.98 40.62 -4.40
CA GLU A 238 16.37 41.10 -5.64
C GLU A 238 15.74 39.97 -6.45
N SER A 239 16.40 38.82 -6.54
CA SER A 239 15.85 37.63 -7.19
C SER A 239 14.56 37.17 -6.53
N ILE A 240 14.48 37.17 -5.19
CA ILE A 240 13.26 36.82 -4.44
C ILE A 240 12.15 37.83 -4.71
N ARG A 241 12.46 39.14 -4.64
CA ARG A 241 11.52 40.23 -4.96
C ARG A 241 10.91 40.09 -6.34
N ASP A 242 11.74 39.73 -7.33
CA ASP A 242 11.33 39.61 -8.74
C ASP A 242 10.75 38.21 -9.09
N GLY A 243 10.48 37.37 -8.10
CA GLY A 243 9.91 36.04 -8.29
C GLY A 243 10.86 35.02 -8.95
N LYS A 244 12.15 35.34 -9.04
CA LYS A 244 13.18 34.52 -9.74
C LYS A 244 14.05 33.71 -8.76
N PHE A 245 13.49 33.30 -7.62
CA PHE A 245 14.23 32.56 -6.61
C PHE A 245 14.74 31.21 -7.15
N ASN A 246 16.04 30.97 -6.98
CA ASN A 246 16.64 29.69 -7.26
C ASN A 246 16.93 28.92 -5.94
N PRO A 247 16.17 27.86 -5.64
CA PRO A 247 16.33 27.08 -4.40
C PRO A 247 17.65 26.33 -4.33
N ARG A 248 18.43 26.24 -5.44
CA ARG A 248 19.73 25.57 -5.47
C ARG A 248 20.87 26.41 -4.90
N ASN A 249 20.60 27.69 -4.50
CA ASN A 249 21.59 28.50 -3.88
C ASN A 249 21.84 28.11 -2.41
N LYS A 250 22.67 27.09 -2.21
CA LYS A 250 22.94 26.46 -0.90
C LYS A 250 23.59 27.39 0.12
N THR A 251 24.19 28.51 -0.33
CA THR A 251 24.98 29.42 0.52
C THR A 251 24.15 30.06 1.64
N PHE A 252 22.87 30.30 1.39
CA PHE A 252 21.97 30.93 2.37
C PHE A 252 21.02 29.95 3.08
N HIS A 253 20.97 28.68 2.65
CA HIS A 253 20.16 27.66 3.30
C HIS A 253 20.66 27.28 4.71
N GLU A 254 21.91 27.55 5.01
CA GLU A 254 22.47 27.20 6.31
C GLU A 254 22.30 28.33 7.35
N PHE A 255 21.76 29.51 6.99
CA PHE A 255 21.53 30.69 7.85
C PHE A 255 22.72 31.06 8.76
N LYS A 256 23.95 30.72 8.34
CA LYS A 256 25.10 30.82 9.22
C LYS A 256 25.76 32.19 9.21
N ASP A 257 25.89 32.77 8.04
CA ASP A 257 26.53 34.10 7.89
C ASP A 257 26.33 34.70 6.50
N ILE A 258 26.38 36.03 6.44
CA ILE A 258 26.34 36.78 5.21
C ILE A 258 27.74 37.32 4.95
N ALA A 259 28.35 36.85 3.86
CA ALA A 259 29.73 37.20 3.56
C ALA A 259 29.89 38.72 3.20
N ILE A 260 30.80 39.39 3.91
CA ILE A 260 31.11 40.81 3.75
C ILE A 260 32.48 40.96 3.10
N ASN A 261 32.67 41.96 2.23
CA ASN A 261 33.95 42.29 1.64
C ASN A 261 34.96 42.73 2.72
N LYS A 262 36.19 42.23 2.62
CA LYS A 262 37.24 42.57 3.61
C LYS A 262 37.54 44.06 3.71
N THR A 263 37.32 44.82 2.63
CA THR A 263 37.59 46.24 2.51
C THR A 263 36.35 47.11 2.72
N ALA A 264 35.21 46.51 3.11
CA ALA A 264 33.95 47.23 3.31
C ALA A 264 34.07 48.18 4.51
N LYS A 265 33.75 49.48 4.27
CA LYS A 265 33.74 50.53 5.33
C LYS A 265 32.54 50.33 6.29
N ASP A 266 31.48 49.73 5.80
CA ASP A 266 30.20 49.57 6.49
C ASP A 266 30.13 48.26 7.28
N ARG A 267 31.25 47.58 7.43
CA ARG A 267 31.31 46.22 8.01
C ARG A 267 30.61 46.12 9.37
N ALA A 268 30.90 47.07 10.26
CA ALA A 268 30.30 47.11 11.60
C ALA A 268 28.76 47.31 11.56
N LEU A 269 28.29 48.13 10.60
CA LEU A 269 26.84 48.33 10.41
C LEU A 269 26.17 47.07 9.89
N ILE A 270 26.80 46.36 8.94
CA ILE A 270 26.28 45.09 8.41
C ILE A 270 26.22 44.05 9.51
N GLU A 271 27.31 43.87 10.29
CA GLU A 271 27.38 42.91 11.38
C GLU A 271 26.26 43.10 12.41
N ASN A 272 25.85 44.35 12.68
CA ASN A 272 24.75 44.66 13.60
C ASN A 272 23.37 44.20 13.09
N ILE A 273 23.14 44.26 11.78
CA ILE A 273 21.83 43.88 11.19
C ILE A 273 21.77 42.42 10.71
N ILE A 274 22.89 41.70 10.63
CA ILE A 274 22.93 40.28 10.19
C ILE A 274 21.89 39.43 10.91
N PRO A 275 21.70 39.51 12.24
CA PRO A 275 20.70 38.64 12.91
C PRO A 275 19.27 38.87 12.38
N GLU A 276 18.90 40.14 12.12
CA GLU A 276 17.60 40.52 11.57
C GLU A 276 17.45 40.04 10.11
N LEU A 277 18.51 40.25 9.31
CA LEU A 277 18.56 39.79 7.93
C LEU A 277 18.36 38.27 7.85
N LEU A 278 19.06 37.50 8.70
CA LEU A 278 18.97 36.02 8.71
C LEU A 278 17.62 35.55 9.24
N GLN A 279 17.06 36.20 10.29
CA GLN A 279 15.76 35.86 10.83
C GLN A 279 14.63 36.02 9.79
N THR A 280 14.64 37.08 9.03
CA THR A 280 13.65 37.34 7.99
C THR A 280 13.88 36.41 6.79
N LEU A 281 15.14 36.15 6.43
CA LEU A 281 15.47 35.16 5.38
C LEU A 281 14.98 33.76 5.75
N GLU A 282 15.05 33.36 7.01
CA GLU A 282 14.48 32.06 7.48
C GLU A 282 12.97 32.00 7.25
N LYS A 283 12.23 33.09 7.50
CA LYS A 283 10.79 33.17 7.20
C LYS A 283 10.53 32.95 5.71
N ILE A 284 11.28 33.65 4.87
CA ILE A 284 11.20 33.54 3.40
C ILE A 284 11.38 32.06 2.98
N TYR A 285 12.39 31.38 3.51
CA TYR A 285 12.63 29.99 3.13
C TYR A 285 11.56 29.04 3.64
N LYS A 286 11.04 29.24 4.85
CA LYS A 286 9.87 28.47 5.34
C LYS A 286 8.65 28.66 4.45
N ASN A 287 8.45 29.87 3.92
CA ASN A 287 7.37 30.11 2.97
C ASN A 287 7.60 29.41 1.63
N PHE A 288 8.86 29.33 1.14
CA PHE A 288 9.19 28.54 -0.04
C PHE A 288 8.96 27.06 0.17
N GLU A 289 9.31 26.50 1.32
CA GLU A 289 9.04 25.10 1.66
C GLU A 289 7.54 24.79 1.64
N LYS A 290 6.73 25.67 2.26
CA LYS A 290 5.26 25.55 2.23
C LYS A 290 4.70 25.65 0.81
N ARG A 291 5.18 26.62 0.04
CA ARG A 291 4.77 26.79 -1.36
C ARG A 291 5.11 25.56 -2.20
N ASP A 292 6.31 25.02 -2.05
CA ASP A 292 6.76 23.86 -2.82
C ASP A 292 5.99 22.60 -2.43
N PHE A 293 5.61 22.45 -1.14
CA PHE A 293 4.69 21.43 -0.68
C PHE A 293 3.32 21.57 -1.37
N TYR A 294 2.73 22.77 -1.37
CA TYR A 294 1.44 22.99 -2.04
C TYR A 294 1.53 22.75 -3.56
N LYS A 295 2.61 23.17 -4.21
CA LYS A 295 2.85 22.92 -5.63
C LYS A 295 3.01 21.43 -5.94
N ALA A 296 3.66 20.66 -5.07
CA ALA A 296 3.78 19.22 -5.21
C ALA A 296 2.41 18.53 -5.12
N PHE A 297 1.55 18.96 -4.19
CA PHE A 297 0.18 18.46 -4.06
C PHE A 297 -0.68 18.84 -5.27
N LEU A 298 -0.61 20.10 -5.71
CA LEU A 298 -1.38 20.61 -6.86
C LEU A 298 -1.10 19.83 -8.15
N LYS A 299 0.10 19.27 -8.31
CA LYS A 299 0.47 18.44 -9.47
C LYS A 299 -0.42 17.23 -9.66
N ASN A 300 -0.91 16.65 -8.58
CA ASN A 300 -1.67 15.40 -8.58
C ASN A 300 -3.15 15.60 -8.26
N ILE A 301 -3.58 16.82 -7.94
CA ILE A 301 -4.94 17.08 -7.46
C ILE A 301 -6.01 16.74 -8.51
N THR A 302 -5.73 17.01 -9.77
CA THR A 302 -6.68 16.73 -10.86
C THR A 302 -6.87 15.23 -11.09
N PRO A 303 -5.83 14.39 -11.25
CA PRO A 303 -6.02 12.94 -11.28
C PRO A 303 -6.65 12.38 -10.00
N LEU A 304 -6.31 12.91 -8.82
CA LEU A 304 -6.93 12.50 -7.55
C LEU A 304 -8.43 12.79 -7.51
N SER A 305 -8.89 13.88 -8.13
CA SER A 305 -10.32 14.21 -8.20
C SER A 305 -11.14 13.18 -8.95
N LEU A 306 -10.52 12.35 -9.78
CA LEU A 306 -11.15 11.30 -10.57
C LEU A 306 -11.14 9.93 -9.88
N LEU A 307 -10.53 9.78 -8.70
CA LEU A 307 -10.42 8.49 -8.02
C LEU A 307 -11.78 7.83 -7.78
N ASN A 308 -12.77 8.59 -7.31
CA ASN A 308 -14.12 8.08 -7.12
C ASN A 308 -14.77 7.67 -8.43
N THR A 309 -14.60 8.48 -9.48
CA THR A 309 -15.15 8.17 -10.81
C THR A 309 -14.52 6.90 -11.35
N VAL A 310 -13.19 6.74 -11.22
CA VAL A 310 -12.46 5.52 -11.62
C VAL A 310 -12.94 4.32 -10.81
N SER A 311 -13.06 4.44 -9.49
CA SER A 311 -13.53 3.36 -8.61
C SER A 311 -14.95 2.91 -8.97
N ASN A 312 -15.86 3.85 -9.22
CA ASN A 312 -17.23 3.55 -9.58
C ASN A 312 -17.35 2.90 -10.96
N GLU A 313 -16.62 3.41 -11.96
CA GLU A 313 -16.62 2.82 -13.31
C GLU A 313 -16.00 1.43 -13.32
N LEU A 314 -14.92 1.22 -12.55
CA LEU A 314 -14.30 -0.09 -12.37
C LEU A 314 -15.28 -1.10 -11.73
N ALA A 315 -15.99 -0.70 -10.67
CA ALA A 315 -16.99 -1.54 -10.02
C ALA A 315 -18.16 -1.88 -10.96
N LYS A 316 -18.57 -0.92 -11.80
CA LYS A 316 -19.62 -1.12 -12.81
C LYS A 316 -19.16 -2.15 -13.86
N ILE A 317 -17.97 -2.01 -14.44
CA ILE A 317 -17.39 -2.93 -15.42
C ILE A 317 -17.29 -4.33 -14.81
N GLN A 318 -16.78 -4.45 -13.59
CA GLN A 318 -16.68 -5.72 -12.88
C GLN A 318 -18.06 -6.38 -12.72
N SER A 319 -19.09 -5.59 -12.37
CA SER A 319 -20.46 -6.09 -12.23
C SER A 319 -21.07 -6.53 -13.57
N GLU A 320 -20.88 -5.75 -14.65
CA GLU A 320 -21.37 -6.07 -15.99
C GLU A 320 -20.72 -7.31 -16.58
N GLN A 321 -19.44 -7.50 -16.33
CA GLN A 321 -18.67 -8.67 -16.79
C GLN A 321 -18.79 -9.88 -15.85
N ASN A 322 -19.44 -9.75 -14.68
CA ASN A 322 -19.48 -10.76 -13.63
C ASN A 322 -18.08 -11.23 -13.20
N VAL A 323 -17.13 -10.30 -13.09
CA VAL A 323 -15.74 -10.55 -12.74
C VAL A 323 -15.43 -9.92 -11.41
N LEU A 324 -14.70 -10.64 -10.56
CA LEU A 324 -14.20 -10.12 -9.28
C LEU A 324 -12.66 -10.17 -9.24
N SER A 325 -12.05 -9.11 -8.78
CA SER A 325 -10.61 -9.09 -8.52
C SER A 325 -10.27 -9.77 -7.20
N ILE A 326 -9.03 -10.23 -7.03
CA ILE A 326 -8.58 -10.82 -5.77
C ILE A 326 -8.64 -9.83 -4.61
N SER A 327 -8.28 -8.57 -4.85
CA SER A 327 -8.39 -7.49 -3.86
C SER A 327 -9.82 -7.27 -3.38
N GLU A 328 -10.80 -7.44 -4.27
CA GLU A 328 -12.22 -7.33 -3.90
C GLU A 328 -12.66 -8.47 -2.96
N PHE A 329 -12.11 -9.68 -3.13
CA PHE A 329 -12.37 -10.79 -2.21
C PHE A 329 -11.98 -10.46 -0.78
N ASN A 330 -10.78 -9.95 -0.58
CA ASN A 330 -10.29 -9.60 0.76
C ASN A 330 -11.18 -8.54 1.41
N ALA A 331 -11.66 -7.57 0.61
CA ALA A 331 -12.56 -6.55 1.09
C ALA A 331 -13.95 -7.05 1.45
N ILE A 332 -14.52 -7.95 0.65
CA ILE A 332 -15.82 -8.56 0.94
C ILE A 332 -15.74 -9.32 2.27
N ILE A 333 -14.72 -10.15 2.44
CA ILE A 333 -14.51 -10.90 3.69
C ILE A 333 -14.31 -9.93 4.86
N HIS A 334 -13.47 -8.91 4.69
CA HIS A 334 -13.18 -7.94 5.74
C HIS A 334 -14.44 -7.22 6.22
N ARG A 335 -15.29 -6.76 5.30
CA ARG A 335 -16.57 -6.12 5.60
C ARG A 335 -17.51 -7.04 6.38
N GLU A 336 -17.59 -8.30 6.01
CA GLU A 336 -18.45 -9.27 6.70
C GLU A 336 -17.93 -9.60 8.09
N ILE A 337 -16.61 -9.68 8.26
CA ILE A 337 -15.99 -9.89 9.58
C ILE A 337 -16.26 -8.73 10.52
N GLN A 338 -16.16 -7.50 10.05
CA GLN A 338 -16.38 -6.31 10.89
C GLN A 338 -17.84 -6.14 11.30
N ASN A 339 -18.78 -6.58 10.47
CA ASN A 339 -20.21 -6.42 10.72
C ASN A 339 -20.82 -7.48 11.65
N GLN A 340 -20.06 -8.55 11.98
CA GLN A 340 -20.57 -9.67 12.79
C GLN A 340 -19.60 -10.02 13.92
N PRO A 341 -20.06 -10.12 15.18
CA PRO A 341 -19.21 -10.49 16.33
C PRO A 341 -18.60 -11.90 16.21
N ALA A 342 -19.29 -12.80 15.51
CA ALA A 342 -18.82 -14.15 15.16
C ALA A 342 -19.25 -14.43 13.72
N PRO A 343 -18.43 -14.06 12.72
CA PRO A 343 -18.76 -14.29 11.34
C PRO A 343 -19.02 -15.77 11.08
N PHE A 344 -20.20 -16.13 10.58
CA PHE A 344 -20.59 -17.51 10.30
C PHE A 344 -19.60 -18.25 9.38
N ILE A 345 -18.89 -17.49 8.53
CA ILE A 345 -17.79 -17.99 7.69
C ILE A 345 -16.71 -18.65 8.55
N TYR A 346 -16.34 -18.03 9.68
CA TYR A 346 -15.28 -18.54 10.54
C TYR A 346 -15.77 -19.60 11.53
N GLU A 347 -17.03 -19.59 11.92
CA GLU A 347 -17.61 -20.68 12.70
C GLU A 347 -17.44 -22.00 11.94
N ARG A 348 -17.83 -22.04 10.67
CA ARG A 348 -17.69 -23.23 9.81
C ARG A 348 -16.24 -23.61 9.48
N LEU A 349 -15.37 -22.62 9.28
CA LEU A 349 -13.94 -22.86 9.00
C LEU A 349 -13.14 -23.15 10.27
N GLY A 350 -13.52 -22.55 11.40
CA GLY A 350 -12.86 -22.72 12.69
C GLY A 350 -12.96 -24.13 13.26
N GLU A 351 -14.06 -24.83 12.98
CA GLU A 351 -14.17 -26.26 13.30
C GLU A 351 -13.17 -27.13 12.52
N ARG A 352 -12.75 -26.67 11.35
CA ARG A 352 -11.86 -27.42 10.47
C ARG A 352 -10.38 -27.16 10.75
N TYR A 353 -9.96 -25.88 10.82
CA TYR A 353 -8.54 -25.52 10.92
C TYR A 353 -8.14 -25.23 12.35
N ARG A 354 -7.10 -25.89 12.81
CA ARG A 354 -6.55 -25.75 14.17
C ARG A 354 -5.07 -25.37 14.18
N HIS A 355 -4.34 -25.72 13.12
CA HIS A 355 -2.92 -25.49 13.02
C HIS A 355 -2.63 -24.66 11.79
N PHE A 356 -2.05 -23.47 12.01
CA PHE A 356 -1.77 -22.47 10.98
C PHE A 356 -0.27 -22.36 10.78
N PHE A 357 0.15 -22.36 9.52
CA PHE A 357 1.51 -22.10 9.08
C PHE A 357 1.44 -21.00 8.03
N ILE A 358 2.12 -19.90 8.29
CA ILE A 358 2.15 -18.74 7.37
C ILE A 358 3.61 -18.51 6.99
N ASP A 359 3.92 -18.80 5.74
CA ASP A 359 5.23 -18.60 5.16
C ASP A 359 5.26 -17.25 4.42
N GLU A 360 6.43 -16.57 4.40
CA GLU A 360 6.61 -15.25 3.78
C GLU A 360 5.59 -14.21 4.28
N PHE A 361 5.40 -14.15 5.60
CA PHE A 361 4.42 -13.27 6.24
C PHE A 361 4.57 -11.79 5.84
N GLN A 362 5.79 -11.34 5.54
CA GLN A 362 6.06 -9.96 5.09
C GLN A 362 5.36 -9.59 3.78
N ASP A 363 4.98 -10.57 2.95
CA ASP A 363 4.27 -10.36 1.68
C ASP A 363 2.74 -10.34 1.87
N THR A 364 2.25 -10.61 3.08
CA THR A 364 0.83 -10.60 3.43
C THR A 364 0.35 -9.16 3.65
N SER A 365 -0.74 -8.73 2.98
CA SER A 365 -1.32 -7.42 3.23
C SER A 365 -1.97 -7.34 4.63
N GLU A 366 -2.07 -6.12 5.17
CA GLU A 366 -2.71 -5.91 6.47
C GLU A 366 -4.16 -6.44 6.47
N MET A 367 -4.91 -6.21 5.41
CA MET A 367 -6.28 -6.68 5.27
C MET A 367 -6.37 -8.22 5.22
N GLN A 368 -5.47 -8.88 4.47
CA GLN A 368 -5.40 -10.34 4.45
C GLN A 368 -5.10 -10.90 5.83
N TRP A 369 -4.18 -10.28 6.57
CA TRP A 369 -3.88 -10.68 7.93
C TRP A 369 -5.07 -10.47 8.87
N GLN A 370 -5.69 -9.29 8.84
CA GLN A 370 -6.89 -9.00 9.65
C GLN A 370 -8.04 -9.99 9.38
N ASN A 371 -8.17 -10.43 8.14
CA ASN A 371 -9.13 -11.47 7.77
C ASN A 371 -8.81 -12.85 8.37
N LEU A 372 -7.57 -13.16 8.65
CA LEU A 372 -7.17 -14.45 9.25
C LEU A 372 -7.23 -14.46 10.78
N ILE A 373 -7.07 -13.29 11.44
CA ILE A 373 -7.01 -13.17 12.91
C ILE A 373 -8.18 -13.90 13.61
N PRO A 374 -9.46 -13.69 13.28
CA PRO A 374 -10.56 -14.33 14.00
C PRO A 374 -10.53 -15.86 13.90
N LEU A 375 -10.09 -16.39 12.75
CA LEU A 375 -9.95 -17.82 12.54
C LEU A 375 -8.81 -18.43 13.38
N ILE A 376 -7.69 -17.70 13.45
CA ILE A 376 -6.52 -18.09 14.24
C ILE A 376 -6.83 -18.00 15.74
N ASP A 377 -7.45 -16.91 16.19
CA ASP A 377 -7.81 -16.69 17.59
C ASP A 377 -8.78 -17.77 18.11
N ASN A 378 -9.75 -18.15 17.28
CA ASN A 378 -10.65 -19.26 17.60
C ASN A 378 -9.88 -20.57 17.82
N ALA A 379 -8.92 -20.87 16.94
CA ALA A 379 -8.12 -22.09 17.05
C ALA A 379 -7.18 -22.07 18.27
N LEU A 380 -6.56 -20.92 18.59
CA LEU A 380 -5.65 -20.78 19.72
C LEU A 380 -6.37 -20.80 21.06
N SER A 381 -7.62 -20.29 21.10
CA SER A 381 -8.45 -20.24 22.31
C SER A 381 -9.13 -21.59 22.60
N GLY A 382 -9.48 -22.34 21.55
CA GLY A 382 -10.20 -23.61 21.66
C GLY A 382 -9.30 -24.81 21.93
N GLN A 383 -9.90 -25.89 22.44
CA GLN A 383 -9.26 -27.21 22.58
C GLN A 383 -10.01 -28.24 21.75
N ASP A 384 -9.30 -29.27 21.26
CA ASP A 384 -9.94 -30.41 20.61
C ASP A 384 -10.49 -31.40 21.65
N ASP A 385 -11.16 -32.48 21.18
CA ASP A 385 -11.70 -33.54 22.02
C ASP A 385 -10.63 -34.23 22.89
N PHE A 386 -9.35 -34.01 22.60
CA PHE A 386 -8.19 -34.58 23.32
C PHE A 386 -7.49 -33.53 24.20
N GLY A 387 -8.00 -32.31 24.29
CA GLY A 387 -7.42 -31.22 25.10
C GLY A 387 -6.24 -30.50 24.42
N ASN A 388 -5.97 -30.76 23.13
CA ASN A 388 -4.89 -30.07 22.40
C ASN A 388 -5.36 -28.71 21.92
N LYS A 389 -4.51 -27.68 22.10
CA LYS A 389 -4.74 -26.33 21.57
C LYS A 389 -4.29 -26.25 20.09
N GLY A 390 -4.86 -25.28 19.38
CA GLY A 390 -4.36 -24.88 18.08
C GLY A 390 -2.96 -24.27 18.13
N THR A 391 -2.31 -24.14 16.98
CA THR A 391 -0.96 -23.55 16.87
C THR A 391 -0.88 -22.61 15.69
N LEU A 392 -0.05 -21.55 15.83
CA LEU A 392 0.33 -20.62 14.78
C LEU A 392 1.87 -20.63 14.67
N MET A 393 2.39 -20.74 13.45
CA MET A 393 3.80 -20.66 13.11
C MET A 393 3.99 -19.81 11.86
#